data_a6eb266d0528d19f72cf93c69c7d7799
#
_entry.id   a6eb266d0528d19f72cf93c69c7d7799
#
_cell.length_a   1.000
_cell.length_b   1.000
_cell.length_c   1.000
_cell.angle_alpha   90.00
_cell.angle_beta   90.00
_cell.angle_gamma   90.00
#
_symmetry.space_group_name_H-M   'P 1'
#
loop_
_entity.id
_entity.type
_entity.pdbx_description
1 polymer ?
#
loop_
_entity_poly.entity_id
_entity_poly.type
_entity_poly.pdbx_seq_one_letter_code
_entity_poly.pdbx_strand_id
1 'polypeptide(L)'
;MTDELFLAMESNNSSRRFKTRSDDEINEMIQNSKSKNTEKSTKWCVNIFDAWKQQRPEEIPDILDMTDNELNCWLARFISEACKSDGTEYPAKTLYLIGCGLLRHLRNNGIYNKNILDTKDGRYAYFTNALDSRMKDLTYRGIAIGTKQADVFSESVEIFMWQHGILGNSSSEILQYTLYFYNCKLFGLRGRDEHHDLKVNDFALVHDSEGKQYIDYTSRRRKKL
;
A
#
# COMPACT_ATOMS: atom_id res chain seq x y z
N MET A 1 8.69 34.66 -51.80
CA MET A 1 9.83 34.14 -51.01
C MET A 1 9.54 34.21 -49.50
N THR A 2 8.30 33.94 -49.08
CA THR A 2 7.85 33.98 -47.68
C THR A 2 7.08 32.74 -47.22
N ASP A 3 6.63 31.89 -48.16
CA ASP A 3 5.83 30.70 -47.79
C ASP A 3 6.66 29.43 -47.59
N GLU A 4 7.85 29.32 -48.14
CA GLU A 4 8.72 28.16 -47.94
C GLU A 4 9.44 28.16 -46.55
N LEU A 5 9.58 29.33 -45.91
CA LEU A 5 10.19 29.42 -44.59
C LEU A 5 9.21 29.01 -43.49
N PHE A 6 7.91 29.14 -43.73
CA PHE A 6 6.88 28.73 -42.73
C PHE A 6 6.66 27.23 -42.71
N LEU A 7 6.77 26.55 -43.86
CA LEU A 7 6.65 25.08 -43.95
C LEU A 7 7.89 24.33 -43.40
N ALA A 8 9.04 24.99 -43.33
CA ALA A 8 10.25 24.40 -42.76
C ALA A 8 10.25 24.39 -41.20
N MET A 9 9.34 25.13 -40.56
CA MET A 9 9.24 25.15 -39.09
C MET A 9 8.32 24.05 -38.52
N GLU A 10 7.49 23.38 -39.32
CA GLU A 10 6.62 22.29 -38.87
C GLU A 10 7.26 20.91 -38.92
N SER A 11 8.40 20.72 -39.54
CA SER A 11 9.05 19.40 -39.66
C SER A 11 10.09 19.07 -38.59
N ASN A 12 10.28 19.92 -37.56
CA ASN A 12 11.27 19.72 -36.51
C ASN A 12 10.66 19.26 -35.15
N ASN A 13 9.63 18.40 -35.21
CA ASN A 13 8.97 17.89 -33.98
C ASN A 13 9.52 16.55 -33.50
N SER A 14 10.71 16.13 -33.95
CA SER A 14 11.19 14.76 -33.67
C SER A 14 12.28 14.64 -32.60
N SER A 15 12.60 15.69 -31.82
CA SER A 15 13.52 15.52 -30.69
C SER A 15 13.37 16.54 -29.55
N ARG A 16 12.15 16.81 -29.11
CA ARG A 16 12.01 17.56 -27.85
C ARG A 16 12.37 16.62 -26.70
N ARG A 17 13.50 16.88 -26.04
CA ARG A 17 13.94 16.21 -24.80
C ARG A 17 12.86 16.22 -23.71
N PHE A 18 11.98 17.22 -23.70
CA PHE A 18 10.91 17.41 -22.72
C PHE A 18 9.55 17.36 -23.41
N LYS A 19 8.68 16.48 -22.89
CA LYS A 19 7.29 16.39 -23.33
C LYS A 19 6.46 17.38 -22.51
N THR A 20 5.79 18.33 -23.16
CA THR A 20 4.82 19.20 -22.52
C THR A 20 3.58 18.37 -22.13
N ARG A 21 3.08 18.56 -20.92
CA ARG A 21 1.85 17.94 -20.45
C ARG A 21 0.89 19.02 -19.96
N SER A 22 -0.40 18.81 -20.19
CA SER A 22 -1.45 19.65 -19.63
C SER A 22 -1.64 19.35 -18.12
N ASP A 23 -2.26 20.27 -17.40
CA ASP A 23 -2.62 20.07 -15.99
C ASP A 23 -3.56 18.88 -15.82
N ASP A 24 -4.46 18.63 -16.78
CA ASP A 24 -5.36 17.46 -16.77
C ASP A 24 -4.58 16.16 -16.91
N GLU A 25 -3.59 16.08 -17.82
CA GLU A 25 -2.72 14.90 -17.94
C GLU A 25 -1.92 14.65 -16.66
N ILE A 26 -1.46 15.72 -15.98
CA ILE A 26 -0.74 15.62 -14.71
C ILE A 26 -1.68 15.10 -13.62
N ASN A 27 -2.89 15.65 -13.52
CA ASN A 27 -3.89 15.23 -12.56
C ASN A 27 -4.31 13.78 -12.77
N GLU A 28 -4.52 13.36 -14.02
CA GLU A 28 -4.83 11.97 -14.37
C GLU A 28 -3.69 11.02 -13.97
N MET A 29 -2.44 11.39 -14.22
CA MET A 29 -1.27 10.62 -13.78
C MET A 29 -1.22 10.48 -12.26
N ILE A 30 -1.52 11.54 -11.50
CA ILE A 30 -1.55 11.54 -10.04
C ILE A 30 -2.66 10.60 -9.55
N GLN A 31 -3.86 10.66 -10.12
CA GLN A 31 -4.97 9.79 -9.75
C GLN A 31 -4.67 8.32 -10.09
N ASN A 32 -4.16 8.04 -11.28
CA ASN A 32 -3.82 6.68 -11.73
C ASN A 32 -2.66 6.06 -10.91
N SER A 33 -1.85 6.86 -10.23
CA SER A 33 -0.79 6.37 -9.34
C SER A 33 -1.31 5.89 -7.98
N LYS A 34 -2.53 6.26 -7.58
CA LYS A 34 -3.10 5.90 -6.29
C LYS A 34 -3.47 4.42 -6.25
N SER A 35 -2.99 3.71 -5.24
CA SER A 35 -3.35 2.31 -5.04
C SER A 35 -4.75 2.20 -4.43
N LYS A 36 -5.61 1.36 -5.04
CA LYS A 36 -6.95 1.04 -4.50
C LYS A 36 -6.90 0.55 -3.03
N ASN A 37 -5.84 -0.16 -2.65
CA ASN A 37 -5.66 -0.63 -1.27
C ASN A 37 -5.35 0.54 -0.33
N THR A 38 -4.60 1.54 -0.79
CA THR A 38 -4.33 2.76 -0.02
C THR A 38 -5.60 3.57 0.20
N GLU A 39 -6.46 3.69 -0.80
CA GLU A 39 -7.76 4.36 -0.68
C GLU A 39 -8.68 3.65 0.32
N LYS A 40 -8.79 2.31 0.22
CA LYS A 40 -9.56 1.50 1.18
C LYS A 40 -9.04 1.66 2.60
N SER A 41 -7.71 1.63 2.78
CA SER A 41 -7.08 1.83 4.09
C SER A 41 -7.34 3.22 4.64
N THR A 42 -7.28 4.26 3.81
CA THR A 42 -7.58 5.64 4.23
C THR A 42 -9.04 5.77 4.67
N LYS A 43 -9.98 5.26 3.86
CA LYS A 43 -11.41 5.26 4.20
C LYS A 43 -11.69 4.50 5.51
N TRP A 44 -11.03 3.37 5.72
CA TRP A 44 -11.15 2.61 6.97
C TRP A 44 -10.71 3.44 8.18
N CYS A 45 -9.60 4.18 8.10
CA CYS A 45 -9.13 5.03 9.19
C CYS A 45 -10.12 6.16 9.51
N VAL A 46 -10.69 6.79 8.49
CA VAL A 46 -11.72 7.83 8.66
C VAL A 46 -12.97 7.24 9.31
N ASN A 47 -13.44 6.08 8.83
CA ASN A 47 -14.62 5.42 9.41
C ASN A 47 -14.45 5.09 10.91
N ILE A 48 -13.23 4.72 11.36
CA ILE A 48 -12.98 4.48 12.79
C ILE A 48 -13.08 5.79 13.57
N PHE A 49 -12.52 6.87 13.05
CA PHE A 49 -12.60 8.17 13.68
C PHE A 49 -14.05 8.67 13.78
N ASP A 50 -14.82 8.53 12.72
CA ASP A 50 -16.24 8.92 12.67
C ASP A 50 -17.08 8.06 13.63
N ALA A 51 -16.84 6.75 13.69
CA ALA A 51 -17.53 5.88 14.63
C ALA A 51 -17.22 6.24 16.10
N TRP A 52 -15.98 6.64 16.40
CA TRP A 52 -15.61 7.16 17.71
C TRP A 52 -16.32 8.49 18.01
N LYS A 53 -16.35 9.44 17.05
CA LYS A 53 -17.08 10.71 17.19
C LYS A 53 -18.55 10.49 17.56
N GLN A 54 -19.23 9.56 16.88
CA GLN A 54 -20.65 9.28 17.09
C GLN A 54 -20.97 8.76 18.48
N GLN A 55 -19.99 8.20 19.19
CA GLN A 55 -20.16 7.70 20.56
C GLN A 55 -19.91 8.76 21.63
N ARG A 56 -19.53 9.98 21.22
CA ARG A 56 -19.22 11.08 22.16
C ARG A 56 -20.44 11.96 22.39
N PRO A 57 -20.63 12.44 23.60
CA PRO A 57 -21.70 13.42 23.88
C PRO A 57 -21.36 14.82 23.36
N GLU A 58 -20.07 15.11 23.14
CA GLU A 58 -19.61 16.40 22.62
C GLU A 58 -19.82 16.49 21.11
N GLU A 59 -20.22 17.65 20.64
CA GLU A 59 -20.26 17.94 19.20
C GLU A 59 -18.84 18.16 18.67
N ILE A 60 -18.34 17.17 17.92
CA ILE A 60 -16.99 17.19 17.35
C ILE A 60 -17.08 17.57 15.87
N PRO A 61 -16.39 18.64 15.44
CA PRO A 61 -16.39 19.08 14.03
C PRO A 61 -15.92 17.99 13.07
N ASP A 62 -16.15 18.19 11.77
CA ASP A 62 -15.50 17.36 10.76
C ASP A 62 -13.99 17.57 10.80
N ILE A 63 -13.22 16.49 10.59
CA ILE A 63 -11.75 16.54 10.64
C ILE A 63 -11.16 17.53 9.64
N LEU A 64 -11.86 17.81 8.54
CA LEU A 64 -11.42 18.75 7.51
C LEU A 64 -11.59 20.21 7.96
N ASP A 65 -12.58 20.47 8.81
CA ASP A 65 -12.94 21.82 9.29
C ASP A 65 -12.24 22.20 10.60
N MET A 66 -11.62 21.22 11.29
CA MET A 66 -10.96 21.46 12.58
C MET A 66 -9.80 22.45 12.45
N THR A 67 -9.69 23.35 13.40
CA THR A 67 -8.47 24.16 13.62
C THR A 67 -7.30 23.27 14.06
N ASP A 68 -6.07 23.79 14.01
CA ASP A 68 -4.89 23.05 14.47
C ASP A 68 -5.00 22.61 15.93
N ASN A 69 -5.57 23.45 16.79
CA ASN A 69 -5.74 23.14 18.21
C ASN A 69 -6.81 22.05 18.43
N GLU A 70 -7.92 22.12 17.70
CA GLU A 70 -8.97 21.09 17.76
C GLU A 70 -8.42 19.74 17.26
N LEU A 71 -7.70 19.72 16.13
CA LEU A 71 -7.03 18.50 15.65
C LEU A 71 -6.10 17.93 16.70
N ASN A 72 -5.25 18.74 17.30
CA ASN A 72 -4.31 18.31 18.32
C ASN A 72 -5.03 17.68 19.54
N CYS A 73 -6.10 18.32 20.01
CA CYS A 73 -6.85 17.84 21.18
C CYS A 73 -7.71 16.61 20.85
N TRP A 74 -8.49 16.66 19.78
CA TRP A 74 -9.41 15.55 19.46
C TRP A 74 -8.70 14.30 19.00
N LEU A 75 -7.62 14.42 18.22
CA LEU A 75 -6.83 13.28 17.81
C LEU A 75 -6.07 12.64 18.98
N ALA A 76 -5.60 13.43 19.94
CA ALA A 76 -4.99 12.90 21.16
C ALA A 76 -5.98 12.07 21.99
N ARG A 77 -7.21 12.54 22.14
CA ARG A 77 -8.28 11.79 22.82
C ARG A 77 -8.65 10.53 22.04
N PHE A 78 -8.90 10.67 20.74
CA PHE A 78 -9.25 9.56 19.88
C PHE A 78 -8.21 8.43 19.95
N ILE A 79 -6.93 8.74 19.77
CA ILE A 79 -5.89 7.71 19.74
C ILE A 79 -5.71 7.01 21.09
N SER A 80 -6.01 7.72 22.18
CA SER A 80 -5.96 7.17 23.53
C SER A 80 -7.13 6.21 23.83
N GLU A 81 -8.28 6.43 23.21
CA GLU A 81 -9.52 5.70 23.43
C GLU A 81 -9.83 4.65 22.36
N ALA A 82 -9.17 4.74 21.18
CA ALA A 82 -9.46 3.88 20.04
C ALA A 82 -9.24 2.39 20.36
N CYS A 83 -10.29 1.60 20.12
CA CYS A 83 -10.29 0.15 20.20
C CYS A 83 -11.01 -0.47 18.99
N LYS A 84 -10.90 -1.79 18.84
CA LYS A 84 -11.63 -2.53 17.80
C LYS A 84 -13.12 -2.67 18.18
N SER A 85 -13.93 -3.11 17.22
CA SER A 85 -15.36 -3.32 17.42
C SER A 85 -15.70 -4.37 18.50
N ASP A 86 -14.78 -5.28 18.80
CA ASP A 86 -14.88 -6.27 19.86
C ASP A 86 -14.41 -5.75 21.24
N GLY A 87 -14.04 -4.46 21.31
CA GLY A 87 -13.51 -3.83 22.52
C GLY A 87 -12.03 -4.11 22.79
N THR A 88 -11.36 -4.94 21.98
CA THR A 88 -9.92 -5.19 22.13
C THR A 88 -9.08 -4.05 21.60
N GLU A 89 -7.90 -3.87 22.17
CA GLU A 89 -6.99 -2.80 21.79
C GLU A 89 -6.35 -3.03 20.42
N TYR A 90 -6.10 -1.95 19.71
CA TYR A 90 -5.31 -2.01 18.48
C TYR A 90 -3.83 -2.26 18.80
N PRO A 91 -3.12 -3.03 17.94
CA PRO A 91 -1.65 -3.08 17.99
C PRO A 91 -1.04 -1.67 17.85
N ALA A 92 0.08 -1.42 18.52
CA ALA A 92 0.79 -0.14 18.45
C ALA A 92 1.01 0.35 16.98
N LYS A 93 1.48 -0.54 16.11
CA LYS A 93 1.66 -0.26 14.68
C LYS A 93 0.35 0.15 13.98
N THR A 94 -0.78 -0.44 14.37
CA THR A 94 -2.08 -0.13 13.78
C THR A 94 -2.53 1.27 14.16
N LEU A 95 -2.32 1.70 15.40
CA LEU A 95 -2.62 3.08 15.83
C LEU A 95 -1.83 4.11 15.01
N TYR A 96 -0.54 3.87 14.80
CA TYR A 96 0.27 4.72 13.93
C TYR A 96 -0.27 4.76 12.49
N LEU A 97 -0.68 3.60 11.93
CA LEU A 97 -1.26 3.53 10.59
C LEU A 97 -2.61 4.27 10.49
N ILE A 98 -3.40 4.29 11.57
CA ILE A 98 -4.63 5.10 11.65
C ILE A 98 -4.28 6.59 11.54
N GLY A 99 -3.30 7.07 12.31
CA GLY A 99 -2.78 8.44 12.18
C GLY A 99 -2.30 8.78 10.77
N CYS A 100 -1.56 7.86 10.13
CA CYS A 100 -1.14 8.00 8.74
C CYS A 100 -2.32 8.07 7.75
N GLY A 101 -3.39 7.32 8.01
CA GLY A 101 -4.61 7.34 7.20
C GLY A 101 -5.37 8.66 7.32
N LEU A 102 -5.48 9.21 8.53
CA LEU A 102 -6.10 10.51 8.76
C LEU A 102 -5.30 11.65 8.12
N LEU A 103 -3.95 11.63 8.25
CA LEU A 103 -3.10 12.60 7.55
C LEU A 103 -3.27 12.52 6.03
N ARG A 104 -3.37 11.31 5.47
CA ARG A 104 -3.60 11.09 4.04
C ARG A 104 -4.97 11.64 3.62
N HIS A 105 -5.98 11.48 4.47
CA HIS A 105 -7.31 12.04 4.24
C HIS A 105 -7.29 13.57 4.17
N LEU A 106 -6.62 14.24 5.10
CA LEU A 106 -6.42 15.69 5.05
C LEU A 106 -5.76 16.12 3.73
N ARG A 107 -4.66 15.47 3.33
CA ARG A 107 -3.94 15.77 2.09
C ARG A 107 -4.76 15.51 0.83
N ASN A 108 -5.55 14.45 0.81
CA ASN A 108 -6.43 14.13 -0.32
C ASN A 108 -7.53 15.20 -0.52
N ASN A 109 -7.85 15.96 0.53
CA ASN A 109 -8.80 17.07 0.51
C ASN A 109 -8.11 18.46 0.44
N GLY A 110 -6.84 18.52 0.02
CA GLY A 110 -6.12 19.75 -0.23
C GLY A 110 -5.52 20.42 1.02
N ILE A 111 -5.59 19.78 2.18
CA ILE A 111 -5.05 20.33 3.44
C ILE A 111 -3.62 19.82 3.62
N TYR A 112 -2.65 20.55 3.09
CA TYR A 112 -1.22 20.18 3.12
C TYR A 112 -0.44 20.83 4.28
N ASN A 113 -0.95 21.91 4.84
CA ASN A 113 -0.31 22.68 5.90
C ASN A 113 -0.46 22.07 7.30
N LYS A 114 -1.27 21.00 7.45
CA LYS A 114 -1.52 20.29 8.70
C LYS A 114 -0.80 18.93 8.69
N ASN A 115 0.47 18.90 9.13
CA ASN A 115 1.20 17.64 9.27
C ASN A 115 1.11 17.10 10.70
N ILE A 116 -0.01 16.47 11.01
CA ILE A 116 -0.35 15.97 12.36
C ILE A 116 0.65 14.93 12.93
N LEU A 117 1.52 14.35 12.11
CA LEU A 117 2.52 13.36 12.54
C LEU A 117 3.94 13.92 12.58
N ASP A 118 4.13 15.21 12.32
CA ASP A 118 5.43 15.84 12.42
C ASP A 118 5.78 16.13 13.90
N THR A 119 6.71 15.37 14.43
CA THR A 119 7.15 15.53 15.82
C THR A 119 7.91 16.85 16.08
N LYS A 120 8.29 17.55 15.02
CA LYS A 120 8.94 18.88 15.11
C LYS A 120 7.92 20.03 15.10
N ASP A 121 6.69 19.75 14.70
CA ASP A 121 5.62 20.74 14.68
C ASP A 121 4.95 20.82 16.06
N GLY A 122 5.28 21.84 16.82
CA GLY A 122 4.73 22.05 18.17
C GLY A 122 3.20 22.18 18.22
N ARG A 123 2.53 22.49 17.10
CA ARG A 123 1.06 22.58 17.03
C ARG A 123 0.38 21.26 17.37
N TYR A 124 1.03 20.13 17.03
CA TYR A 124 0.50 18.78 17.22
C TYR A 124 1.22 17.98 18.31
N ALA A 125 1.98 18.67 19.18
CA ALA A 125 2.77 18.04 20.22
C ALA A 125 1.94 17.17 21.18
N TYR A 126 0.73 17.59 21.52
CA TYR A 126 -0.15 16.82 22.41
C TYR A 126 -0.59 15.50 21.77
N PHE A 127 -1.00 15.55 20.51
CA PHE A 127 -1.37 14.34 19.76
C PHE A 127 -0.17 13.39 19.56
N THR A 128 0.98 13.90 19.11
CA THR A 128 2.15 13.06 18.86
C THR A 128 2.69 12.43 20.13
N ASN A 129 2.66 13.14 21.26
CA ASN A 129 3.03 12.62 22.56
C ASN A 129 2.03 11.55 23.07
N ALA A 130 0.72 11.77 22.89
CA ALA A 130 -0.31 10.80 23.24
C ALA A 130 -0.17 9.51 22.43
N LEU A 131 0.07 9.63 21.11
CA LEU A 131 0.31 8.49 20.22
C LEU A 131 1.56 7.71 20.63
N ASP A 132 2.68 8.38 20.85
CA ASP A 132 3.93 7.75 21.28
C ASP A 132 3.78 7.03 22.62
N SER A 133 3.16 7.70 23.61
CA SER A 133 2.92 7.13 24.94
C SER A 133 2.01 5.90 24.86
N ARG A 134 0.93 5.96 24.04
CA ARG A 134 0.02 4.85 23.85
C ARG A 134 0.70 3.67 23.14
N MET A 135 1.51 3.94 22.12
CA MET A 135 2.27 2.91 21.43
C MET A 135 3.28 2.21 22.35
N LYS A 136 3.97 2.95 23.20
CA LYS A 136 4.91 2.41 24.22
C LYS A 136 4.19 1.54 25.25
N ASP A 137 3.05 2.00 25.76
CA ASP A 137 2.23 1.22 26.70
C ASP A 137 1.78 -0.12 26.10
N LEU A 138 1.21 -0.11 24.88
CA LEU A 138 0.79 -1.31 24.18
C LEU A 138 1.94 -2.29 23.94
N THR A 139 3.10 -1.76 23.55
CA THR A 139 4.31 -2.56 23.36
C THR A 139 4.79 -3.16 24.66
N TYR A 140 4.83 -2.39 25.74
CA TYR A 140 5.22 -2.88 27.07
C TYR A 140 4.29 -3.99 27.58
N ARG A 141 2.99 -3.88 27.36
CA ARG A 141 1.99 -4.89 27.73
C ARG A 141 1.96 -6.10 26.78
N GLY A 142 2.79 -6.13 25.75
CA GLY A 142 2.89 -7.25 24.82
C GLY A 142 1.70 -7.38 23.86
N ILE A 143 0.91 -6.30 23.67
CA ILE A 143 -0.29 -6.37 22.84
C ILE A 143 0.10 -6.45 21.35
N ALA A 144 -0.19 -7.62 20.77
CA ALA A 144 0.05 -7.96 19.35
C ALA A 144 1.50 -7.70 18.87
N ILE A 145 2.50 -7.94 19.73
CA ILE A 145 3.92 -7.91 19.39
C ILE A 145 4.30 -9.12 18.52
N GLY A 146 3.60 -10.24 18.68
CA GLY A 146 3.87 -11.45 17.92
C GLY A 146 3.31 -11.37 16.49
N THR A 147 4.12 -10.99 15.51
CA THR A 147 3.85 -11.41 14.13
C THR A 147 4.04 -12.92 14.09
N LYS A 148 2.96 -13.67 13.83
CA LYS A 148 3.10 -15.10 13.48
C LYS A 148 3.97 -15.15 12.23
N GLN A 149 5.25 -15.45 12.41
CA GLN A 149 6.12 -15.73 11.30
C GLN A 149 5.68 -17.09 10.74
N ALA A 150 5.43 -17.15 9.44
CA ALA A 150 5.15 -18.43 8.80
C ALA A 150 6.40 -19.31 8.89
N ASP A 151 6.21 -20.58 9.15
CA ASP A 151 7.29 -21.56 9.15
C ASP A 151 7.89 -21.65 7.73
N VAL A 152 9.19 -21.93 7.70
CA VAL A 152 9.90 -22.11 6.43
C VAL A 152 9.38 -23.39 5.77
N PHE A 153 9.01 -23.29 4.49
CA PHE A 153 8.67 -24.46 3.69
C PHE A 153 9.94 -25.29 3.44
N SER A 154 10.08 -26.39 4.17
CA SER A 154 11.22 -27.28 4.02
C SER A 154 11.05 -28.18 2.79
N GLU A 155 12.16 -28.70 2.27
CA GLU A 155 12.17 -29.67 1.17
C GLU A 155 11.35 -30.94 1.51
N SER A 156 11.39 -31.37 2.76
CA SER A 156 10.60 -32.53 3.22
C SER A 156 9.08 -32.28 3.13
N VAL A 157 8.63 -31.07 3.40
CA VAL A 157 7.20 -30.70 3.24
C VAL A 157 6.83 -30.69 1.76
N GLU A 158 7.69 -30.20 0.89
CA GLU A 158 7.44 -30.22 -0.56
C GLU A 158 7.34 -31.65 -1.09
N ILE A 159 8.29 -32.53 -0.73
CA ILE A 159 8.23 -33.95 -1.08
C ILE A 159 6.93 -34.60 -0.59
N PHE A 160 6.55 -34.32 0.66
CA PHE A 160 5.28 -34.80 1.21
C PHE A 160 4.08 -34.36 0.36
N MET A 161 4.04 -33.08 -0.05
CA MET A 161 2.93 -32.55 -0.86
C MET A 161 2.83 -33.23 -2.22
N TRP A 162 3.96 -33.55 -2.85
CA TRP A 162 3.99 -34.32 -4.09
C TRP A 162 3.53 -35.77 -3.90
N GLN A 163 4.00 -36.43 -2.86
CA GLN A 163 3.63 -37.83 -2.55
C GLN A 163 2.14 -37.99 -2.24
N HIS A 164 1.52 -36.98 -1.66
CA HIS A 164 0.11 -37.02 -1.28
C HIS A 164 -0.82 -36.36 -2.31
N GLY A 165 -0.31 -35.99 -3.48
CA GLY A 165 -1.11 -35.43 -4.57
C GLY A 165 -1.67 -34.03 -4.28
N ILE A 166 -1.11 -33.31 -3.30
CA ILE A 166 -1.41 -31.90 -3.03
C ILE A 166 -0.80 -31.01 -4.12
N LEU A 167 0.42 -31.37 -4.57
CA LEU A 167 1.04 -30.84 -5.76
C LEU A 167 1.02 -31.91 -6.85
N GLY A 168 0.92 -31.49 -8.11
CA GLY A 168 0.87 -32.40 -9.24
C GLY A 168 0.20 -31.79 -10.47
N ASN A 169 -0.18 -32.66 -11.39
CA ASN A 169 -0.87 -32.32 -12.64
C ASN A 169 -2.06 -33.22 -12.93
N SER A 170 -2.56 -33.97 -11.92
CA SER A 170 -3.64 -34.94 -12.08
C SER A 170 -5.02 -34.29 -12.34
N SER A 171 -5.19 -33.02 -11.98
CA SER A 171 -6.38 -32.24 -12.30
C SER A 171 -5.98 -30.77 -12.55
N SER A 172 -6.89 -30.01 -13.18
CA SER A 172 -6.68 -28.58 -13.40
C SER A 172 -6.50 -27.79 -12.08
N GLU A 173 -7.21 -28.20 -11.04
CA GLU A 173 -7.13 -27.58 -9.72
C GLU A 173 -5.78 -27.84 -9.06
N ILE A 174 -5.32 -29.10 -9.05
CA ILE A 174 -4.01 -29.46 -8.49
C ILE A 174 -2.89 -28.79 -9.27
N LEU A 175 -2.99 -28.74 -10.60
CA LEU A 175 -2.01 -28.04 -11.43
C LEU A 175 -1.98 -26.53 -11.09
N GLN A 176 -3.12 -25.90 -10.86
CA GLN A 176 -3.20 -24.50 -10.46
C GLN A 176 -2.52 -24.26 -9.11
N TYR A 177 -2.75 -25.12 -8.11
CA TYR A 177 -2.06 -25.04 -6.81
C TYR A 177 -0.56 -25.22 -6.96
N THR A 178 -0.12 -26.16 -7.81
CA THR A 178 1.28 -26.39 -8.09
C THR A 178 1.95 -25.18 -8.72
N LEU A 179 1.33 -24.58 -9.72
CA LEU A 179 1.82 -23.35 -10.36
C LEU A 179 1.86 -22.20 -9.37
N TYR A 180 0.82 -22.03 -8.55
CA TYR A 180 0.79 -20.99 -7.51
C TYR A 180 1.94 -21.17 -6.53
N PHE A 181 2.15 -22.39 -6.03
CA PHE A 181 3.24 -22.72 -5.10
C PHE A 181 4.62 -22.39 -5.68
N TYR A 182 4.91 -22.84 -6.90
CA TYR A 182 6.22 -22.60 -7.52
C TYR A 182 6.40 -21.13 -7.93
N ASN A 183 5.38 -20.45 -8.37
CA ASN A 183 5.43 -19.02 -8.66
C ASN A 183 5.77 -18.21 -7.40
N CYS A 184 5.21 -18.56 -6.25
CA CYS A 184 5.59 -17.96 -4.97
C CYS A 184 7.01 -18.31 -4.58
N LYS A 185 7.40 -19.59 -4.68
CA LYS A 185 8.67 -20.12 -4.20
C LYS A 185 9.85 -19.64 -5.05
N LEU A 186 9.73 -19.72 -6.38
CA LEU A 186 10.84 -19.49 -7.31
C LEU A 186 10.93 -18.04 -7.79
N PHE A 187 9.78 -17.41 -8.03
CA PHE A 187 9.72 -16.05 -8.57
C PHE A 187 9.33 -14.98 -7.54
N GLY A 188 9.03 -15.39 -6.30
CA GLY A 188 8.69 -14.48 -5.22
C GLY A 188 7.38 -13.71 -5.44
N LEU A 189 6.45 -14.27 -6.23
CA LEU A 189 5.15 -13.66 -6.47
C LEU A 189 4.30 -13.65 -5.21
N ARG A 190 3.62 -12.51 -4.98
CA ARG A 190 2.84 -12.28 -3.76
C ARG A 190 1.36 -12.15 -4.11
N GLY A 191 0.53 -12.87 -3.34
CA GLY A 191 -0.89 -12.67 -3.32
C GLY A 191 -1.61 -12.90 -4.66
N ARG A 192 -2.90 -12.65 -4.64
CA ARG A 192 -3.83 -12.95 -5.73
C ARG A 192 -3.59 -12.07 -6.96
N ASP A 193 -3.31 -10.80 -6.76
CA ASP A 193 -3.24 -9.82 -7.84
C ASP A 193 -2.05 -10.07 -8.77
N GLU A 194 -0.91 -10.50 -8.22
CA GLU A 194 0.29 -10.79 -9.03
C GLU A 194 0.11 -12.05 -9.87
N HIS A 195 -0.64 -13.04 -9.36
CA HIS A 195 -0.92 -14.27 -10.11
C HIS A 195 -2.03 -14.08 -11.14
N HIS A 196 -3.03 -13.23 -10.84
CA HIS A 196 -4.14 -12.97 -11.75
C HIS A 196 -3.70 -12.31 -13.07
N ASP A 197 -2.67 -11.48 -13.00
CA ASP A 197 -2.17 -10.72 -14.14
C ASP A 197 -1.08 -11.46 -14.95
N LEU A 198 -0.70 -12.69 -14.53
CA LEU A 198 0.31 -13.49 -15.22
C LEU A 198 -0.16 -13.91 -16.62
N LYS A 199 0.76 -13.85 -17.55
CA LYS A 199 0.58 -14.32 -18.92
C LYS A 199 1.67 -15.30 -19.27
N VAL A 200 1.37 -16.25 -20.16
CA VAL A 200 2.36 -17.21 -20.67
C VAL A 200 3.60 -16.50 -21.22
N ASN A 201 3.42 -15.35 -21.87
CA ASN A 201 4.52 -14.56 -22.42
C ASN A 201 5.41 -13.87 -21.38
N ASP A 202 5.08 -13.94 -20.09
CA ASP A 202 5.94 -13.46 -19.02
C ASP A 202 7.00 -14.49 -18.63
N PHE A 203 6.90 -15.71 -19.17
CA PHE A 203 7.83 -16.82 -18.97
C PHE A 203 8.48 -17.22 -20.30
N ALA A 204 9.77 -17.49 -20.24
CA ALA A 204 10.53 -18.02 -21.37
C ALA A 204 11.31 -19.26 -20.94
N LEU A 205 11.32 -20.29 -21.77
CA LEU A 205 12.21 -21.43 -21.59
C LEU A 205 13.54 -21.12 -22.27
N VAL A 206 14.59 -21.01 -21.49
CA VAL A 206 15.93 -20.64 -21.95
C VAL A 206 16.96 -21.68 -21.53
N HIS A 207 18.15 -21.65 -22.17
CA HIS A 207 19.25 -22.54 -21.84
C HIS A 207 20.42 -21.72 -21.28
N ASP A 208 21.09 -22.24 -20.28
CA ASP A 208 22.34 -21.67 -19.78
C ASP A 208 23.52 -21.99 -20.69
N SER A 209 24.72 -21.53 -20.33
CA SER A 209 25.96 -21.78 -21.06
C SER A 209 26.36 -23.27 -21.11
N GLU A 210 25.81 -24.11 -20.24
CA GLU A 210 26.03 -25.55 -20.14
C GLU A 210 24.96 -26.36 -20.86
N GLY A 211 23.97 -25.69 -21.50
CA GLY A 211 22.85 -26.30 -22.20
C GLY A 211 21.70 -26.77 -21.30
N LYS A 212 21.73 -26.44 -20.00
CA LYS A 212 20.66 -26.78 -19.07
C LYS A 212 19.46 -25.85 -19.24
N GLN A 213 18.27 -26.41 -19.35
CA GLN A 213 17.02 -25.64 -19.46
C GLN A 213 16.60 -25.05 -18.13
N TYR A 214 16.13 -23.79 -18.18
CA TYR A 214 15.48 -23.14 -17.05
C TYR A 214 14.36 -22.21 -17.53
N ILE A 215 13.47 -21.83 -16.61
CA ILE A 215 12.40 -20.88 -16.87
C ILE A 215 12.85 -19.48 -16.43
N ASP A 216 12.92 -18.56 -17.38
CA ASP A 216 13.15 -17.15 -17.11
C ASP A 216 11.79 -16.43 -16.94
N TYR A 217 11.67 -15.63 -15.89
CA TYR A 217 10.46 -14.85 -15.58
C TYR A 217 10.74 -13.37 -15.68
N THR A 218 10.08 -12.69 -16.61
CA THR A 218 10.19 -11.24 -16.81
C THR A 218 8.99 -10.52 -16.25
N SER A 219 9.12 -9.96 -15.04
CA SER A 219 8.05 -9.16 -14.42
C SER A 219 7.84 -7.85 -15.16
N ARG A 220 6.64 -7.62 -15.69
CA ARG A 220 6.25 -6.34 -16.32
C ARG A 220 6.16 -5.19 -15.31
N ARG A 221 6.04 -5.48 -14.00
CA ARG A 221 5.92 -4.46 -12.94
C ARG A 221 7.25 -3.77 -12.59
N ARG A 222 8.41 -4.34 -12.97
CA ARG A 222 9.72 -3.70 -12.73
C ARG A 222 10.02 -2.50 -13.62
N LYS A 223 9.14 -2.15 -14.58
CA LYS A 223 9.28 -0.98 -15.44
C LYS A 223 8.64 0.31 -14.88
N LYS A 224 8.24 0.33 -13.60
CA LYS A 224 7.72 1.52 -12.91
C LYS A 224 8.68 1.99 -11.80
N LEU A 225 9.98 2.08 -12.12
CA LEU A 225 10.96 2.88 -11.39
C LEU A 225 11.35 4.07 -12.24
#